data_d293204bae22f98de93d686509fda6c2
#
_entry.id   d293204bae22f98de93d686509fda6c2
#
_cell.length_a   1.000
_cell.length_b   1.000
_cell.length_c   1.000
_cell.angle_alpha   90.00
_cell.angle_beta   90.00
_cell.angle_gamma   90.00
#
_symmetry.space_group_name_H-M   'P 1'
#
loop_
_entity.id
_entity.type
_entity.pdbx_description
1 polymer ?
#
loop_
_entity_poly.entity_id
_entity_poly.type
_entity_poly.pdbx_seq_one_letter_code
_entity_poly.pdbx_strand_id
1 'polypeptide(L)'
;LQKHFLMYKTLWKEIMTENTRRIEYRFLHWGPFVCNYTLTPEEVTAFKLLESGEDYRKQLAGHLENEKSLDKVEVFKILAPYLNSYIQGYYEFRGEPLCNGFEIITTWVNRQKKNEFNPPHTHDGHLSFVIYTEIPEGLHKECVTSVSNSPGPGCITFDFNLSGNNVNKFFLQTHSHFPAVGDLFIFPAGLPHWVYPFKTTEGERVSISGNIHLIDGDKTLKPKNDSKEK
;
A
#
# COMPACT_ATOMS: atom_id res chain seq x y z
N LEU A 1 -6.66 15.53 38.93
CA LEU A 1 -6.57 14.68 37.74
C LEU A 1 -6.87 13.21 38.04
N GLN A 2 -6.25 12.56 39.05
CA GLN A 2 -6.51 11.16 39.38
C GLN A 2 -7.95 10.87 39.84
N LYS A 3 -8.56 11.73 40.64
CA LYS A 3 -9.96 11.55 41.11
C LYS A 3 -10.98 11.65 39.97
N HIS A 4 -10.81 12.54 39.00
CA HIS A 4 -11.68 12.61 37.84
C HIS A 4 -11.55 11.39 36.94
N PHE A 5 -10.35 10.87 36.74
CA PHE A 5 -10.12 9.67 35.93
C PHE A 5 -10.78 8.43 36.54
N LEU A 6 -10.74 8.29 37.87
CA LEU A 6 -11.38 7.18 38.57
C LEU A 6 -12.92 7.24 38.46
N MET A 7 -13.51 8.43 38.59
CA MET A 7 -14.94 8.67 38.42
C MET A 7 -15.44 8.27 37.03
N TYR A 8 -14.76 8.70 35.95
CA TYR A 8 -15.12 8.32 34.59
C TYR A 8 -14.99 6.82 34.34
N LYS A 9 -14.02 6.15 34.97
CA LYS A 9 -13.81 4.72 34.84
C LYS A 9 -14.94 3.90 35.50
N THR A 10 -15.46 4.38 36.63
CA THR A 10 -16.60 3.77 37.32
C THR A 10 -17.89 3.99 36.55
N LEU A 11 -18.18 5.23 36.15
CA LEU A 11 -19.33 5.60 35.34
C LEU A 11 -19.37 4.84 34.00
N TRP A 12 -18.22 4.66 33.36
CA TRP A 12 -18.09 3.86 32.14
C TRP A 12 -18.51 2.40 32.36
N LYS A 13 -18.07 1.78 33.45
CA LYS A 13 -18.45 0.40 33.78
C LYS A 13 -19.94 0.25 34.00
N GLU A 14 -20.58 1.18 34.73
CA GLU A 14 -22.01 1.19 34.97
C GLU A 14 -22.80 1.34 33.67
N ILE A 15 -22.43 2.29 32.81
CA ILE A 15 -23.07 2.50 31.50
C ILE A 15 -22.96 1.26 30.62
N MET A 16 -21.80 0.57 30.63
CA MET A 16 -21.58 -0.61 29.79
C MET A 16 -22.30 -1.86 30.29
N THR A 17 -22.61 -1.93 31.61
CA THR A 17 -23.38 -3.05 32.19
C THR A 17 -24.88 -2.88 32.06
N GLU A 18 -25.39 -1.66 32.08
CA GLU A 18 -26.84 -1.35 32.02
C GLU A 18 -27.35 -1.18 30.59
N ASN A 19 -26.50 -0.87 29.64
CA ASN A 19 -26.92 -0.49 28.28
C ASN A 19 -27.11 -1.71 27.37
N THR A 20 -28.29 -2.30 27.39
CA THR A 20 -28.72 -3.37 26.46
C THR A 20 -29.27 -2.82 25.14
N ARG A 21 -29.36 -1.48 24.99
CA ARG A 21 -29.88 -0.85 23.78
C ARG A 21 -28.91 -1.07 22.61
N ARG A 22 -29.38 -1.72 21.55
CA ARG A 22 -28.66 -1.78 20.27
C ARG A 22 -28.68 -0.38 19.64
N ILE A 23 -27.48 0.21 19.46
CA ILE A 23 -27.29 1.47 18.76
C ILE A 23 -26.86 1.13 17.33
N GLU A 24 -27.66 1.58 16.37
CA GLU A 24 -27.30 1.47 14.96
C GLU A 24 -26.30 2.56 14.59
N TYR A 25 -25.24 2.17 13.90
CA TYR A 25 -24.20 3.10 13.46
C TYR A 25 -23.65 2.68 12.11
N ARG A 26 -23.00 3.62 11.41
CA ARG A 26 -22.25 3.40 10.20
C ARG A 26 -20.89 4.07 10.32
N PHE A 27 -19.84 3.29 10.14
CA PHE A 27 -18.51 3.86 9.98
C PHE A 27 -18.38 4.51 8.60
N LEU A 28 -17.76 5.70 8.58
CA LEU A 28 -17.38 6.37 7.36
C LEU A 28 -15.87 6.32 7.23
N HIS A 29 -15.39 5.88 6.07
CA HIS A 29 -13.99 5.89 5.71
C HIS A 29 -13.83 6.56 4.34
N TRP A 30 -12.88 7.48 4.23
CA TRP A 30 -12.60 8.23 3.00
C TRP A 30 -11.09 8.35 2.70
N GLY A 31 -10.26 7.56 3.37
CA GLY A 31 -8.82 7.50 3.17
C GLY A 31 -8.43 6.77 1.88
N PRO A 32 -7.13 6.59 1.64
CA PRO A 32 -6.64 5.87 0.47
C PRO A 32 -7.11 4.41 0.52
N PHE A 33 -7.47 3.88 -0.65
CA PHE A 33 -7.80 2.46 -0.80
C PHE A 33 -6.52 1.70 -1.13
N VAL A 34 -5.98 0.99 -0.15
CA VAL A 34 -4.76 0.20 -0.27
C VAL A 34 -5.11 -1.26 -0.04
N CYS A 35 -4.73 -2.13 -0.98
CA CYS A 35 -4.89 -3.58 -0.85
C CYS A 35 -3.53 -4.25 -0.69
N ASN A 36 -3.45 -5.21 0.22
CA ASN A 36 -2.37 -6.17 0.34
C ASN A 36 -2.87 -7.55 -0.06
N TYR A 37 -2.16 -8.18 -0.99
CA TYR A 37 -2.40 -9.55 -1.45
C TYR A 37 -1.16 -10.39 -1.17
N THR A 38 -1.35 -11.71 -1.16
CA THR A 38 -0.25 -12.67 -1.08
C THR A 38 -0.24 -13.48 -2.38
N LEU A 39 0.86 -13.41 -3.12
CA LEU A 39 1.10 -14.22 -4.31
C LEU A 39 1.42 -15.66 -3.94
N THR A 40 1.11 -16.57 -4.84
CA THR A 40 1.54 -17.97 -4.72
C THR A 40 3.05 -18.10 -4.94
N PRO A 41 3.69 -19.17 -4.43
CA PRO A 41 5.11 -19.43 -4.70
C PRO A 41 5.47 -19.51 -6.19
N GLU A 42 4.54 -20.02 -7.01
CA GLU A 42 4.68 -20.14 -8.46
C GLU A 42 4.68 -18.75 -9.12
N GLU A 43 3.80 -17.84 -8.70
CA GLU A 43 3.76 -16.47 -9.19
C GLU A 43 5.01 -15.69 -8.79
N VAL A 44 5.48 -15.84 -7.54
CA VAL A 44 6.75 -15.27 -7.09
C VAL A 44 7.91 -15.78 -7.97
N THR A 45 7.92 -17.06 -8.27
CA THR A 45 8.94 -17.65 -9.14
C THR A 45 8.86 -17.09 -10.56
N ALA A 46 7.65 -16.94 -11.09
CA ALA A 46 7.45 -16.35 -12.42
C ALA A 46 7.97 -14.90 -12.47
N PHE A 47 7.74 -14.09 -11.44
CA PHE A 47 8.31 -12.73 -11.35
C PHE A 47 9.84 -12.72 -11.26
N LYS A 48 10.45 -13.66 -10.54
CA LYS A 48 11.92 -13.78 -10.44
C LYS A 48 12.57 -14.14 -11.76
N LEU A 49 11.87 -14.84 -12.63
CA LEU A 49 12.35 -15.27 -13.95
C LEU A 49 12.22 -14.20 -15.03
N LEU A 50 11.57 -13.07 -14.76
CA LEU A 50 11.46 -11.99 -15.74
C LEU A 50 12.84 -11.43 -16.06
N GLU A 51 13.14 -11.33 -17.34
CA GLU A 51 14.38 -10.72 -17.81
C GLU A 51 14.37 -9.22 -17.53
N SER A 52 15.47 -8.74 -16.91
CA SER A 52 15.66 -7.31 -16.68
C SER A 52 16.09 -6.61 -17.96
N GLY A 53 15.46 -5.48 -18.24
CA GLY A 53 15.78 -4.61 -19.36
C GLY A 53 16.91 -3.61 -19.05
N GLU A 54 16.73 -2.38 -19.52
CA GLU A 54 17.71 -1.32 -19.39
C GLU A 54 17.77 -0.71 -17.99
N ASP A 55 18.83 0.05 -17.71
CA ASP A 55 18.99 0.87 -16.51
C ASP A 55 17.86 1.91 -16.41
N TYR A 56 17.11 1.86 -15.32
CA TYR A 56 15.93 2.68 -15.13
C TYR A 56 16.08 3.73 -14.00
N ARG A 57 17.26 3.81 -13.37
CA ARG A 57 17.54 4.69 -12.21
C ARG A 57 17.23 6.17 -12.45
N LYS A 58 17.43 6.68 -13.66
CA LYS A 58 17.19 8.09 -13.99
C LYS A 58 15.72 8.51 -13.92
N GLN A 59 14.80 7.57 -13.96
CA GLN A 59 13.36 7.76 -13.91
C GLN A 59 12.77 7.54 -12.52
N LEU A 60 13.59 7.10 -11.55
CA LEU A 60 13.15 6.69 -10.24
C LEU A 60 13.73 7.60 -9.14
N ALA A 61 13.02 7.66 -8.01
CA ALA A 61 13.44 8.44 -6.84
C ALA A 61 14.43 7.70 -5.94
N GLY A 62 14.60 6.40 -6.14
CA GLY A 62 15.46 5.55 -5.31
C GLY A 62 16.93 5.94 -5.35
N HIS A 63 17.59 5.81 -4.22
CA HIS A 63 19.05 5.88 -4.11
C HIS A 63 19.62 4.46 -4.12
N LEU A 64 19.36 3.75 -5.22
CA LEU A 64 19.75 2.37 -5.46
C LEU A 64 20.73 2.28 -6.62
N GLU A 65 21.69 1.35 -6.53
CA GLU A 65 22.66 1.07 -7.61
C GLU A 65 22.06 0.20 -8.73
N ASN A 66 20.98 -0.54 -8.44
CA ASN A 66 20.42 -1.51 -9.36
C ASN A 66 18.88 -1.40 -9.45
N GLU A 67 18.46 -0.63 -10.45
CA GLU A 67 17.05 -0.48 -10.83
C GLU A 67 16.96 -0.65 -12.36
N LYS A 68 16.19 -1.62 -12.82
CA LYS A 68 16.07 -1.96 -14.24
C LYS A 68 14.64 -2.08 -14.67
N SER A 69 14.35 -1.68 -15.91
CA SER A 69 13.03 -1.87 -16.51
C SER A 69 12.65 -3.34 -16.63
N LEU A 70 11.35 -3.63 -16.67
CA LEU A 70 10.79 -4.95 -16.97
C LEU A 70 9.79 -4.85 -18.12
N ASP A 71 9.52 -5.99 -18.77
CA ASP A 71 8.50 -6.06 -19.80
C ASP A 71 7.10 -5.94 -19.18
N LYS A 72 6.35 -4.93 -19.59
CA LYS A 72 5.00 -4.62 -19.07
C LYS A 72 3.99 -5.73 -19.35
N VAL A 73 4.12 -6.39 -20.51
CA VAL A 73 3.17 -7.43 -20.94
C VAL A 73 3.34 -8.68 -20.08
N GLU A 74 4.57 -9.06 -19.79
CA GLU A 74 4.85 -10.21 -18.95
C GLU A 74 4.39 -9.96 -17.50
N VAL A 75 4.64 -8.78 -16.95
CA VAL A 75 4.14 -8.37 -15.63
C VAL A 75 2.60 -8.36 -15.61
N PHE A 76 1.96 -7.83 -16.67
CA PHE A 76 0.51 -7.76 -16.76
C PHE A 76 -0.14 -9.14 -16.70
N LYS A 77 0.42 -10.15 -17.36
CA LYS A 77 -0.13 -11.51 -17.38
C LYS A 77 -0.31 -12.10 -15.98
N ILE A 78 0.60 -11.79 -15.07
CA ILE A 78 0.56 -12.29 -13.69
C ILE A 78 -0.31 -11.37 -12.81
N LEU A 79 -0.19 -10.05 -12.99
CA LEU A 79 -0.81 -9.05 -12.12
C LEU A 79 -2.30 -8.82 -12.39
N ALA A 80 -2.79 -9.10 -13.59
CA ALA A 80 -4.16 -8.79 -14.02
C ALA A 80 -5.27 -9.30 -13.07
N PRO A 81 -5.23 -10.53 -12.53
CA PRO A 81 -6.24 -11.00 -11.59
C PRO A 81 -6.32 -10.14 -10.31
N TYR A 82 -5.19 -9.68 -9.80
CA TYR A 82 -5.10 -8.83 -8.60
C TYR A 82 -5.61 -7.42 -8.86
N LEU A 83 -5.33 -6.86 -10.04
CA LEU A 83 -5.88 -5.57 -10.46
C LEU A 83 -7.41 -5.63 -10.61
N ASN A 84 -7.93 -6.69 -11.21
CA ASN A 84 -9.37 -6.91 -11.27
C ASN A 84 -9.99 -7.01 -9.88
N SER A 85 -9.34 -7.73 -8.95
CA SER A 85 -9.79 -7.84 -7.57
C SER A 85 -9.79 -6.48 -6.85
N TYR A 86 -8.75 -5.66 -7.07
CA TYR A 86 -8.68 -4.29 -6.52
C TYR A 86 -9.84 -3.43 -7.03
N ILE A 87 -10.10 -3.44 -8.35
CA ILE A 87 -11.18 -2.67 -8.98
C ILE A 87 -12.54 -3.11 -8.45
N GLN A 88 -12.76 -4.42 -8.35
CA GLN A 88 -14.00 -4.97 -7.80
C GLN A 88 -14.18 -4.59 -6.34
N GLY A 89 -13.14 -4.73 -5.51
CA GLY A 89 -13.17 -4.34 -4.10
C GLY A 89 -13.44 -2.84 -3.91
N TYR A 90 -12.88 -1.99 -4.77
CA TYR A 90 -13.17 -0.56 -4.76
C TYR A 90 -14.65 -0.29 -5.11
N TYR A 91 -15.19 -0.97 -6.14
CA TYR A 91 -16.60 -0.86 -6.50
C TYR A 91 -17.51 -1.26 -5.34
N GLU A 92 -17.25 -2.39 -4.70
CA GLU A 92 -18.01 -2.85 -3.53
C GLU A 92 -17.97 -1.87 -2.36
N PHE A 93 -16.79 -1.27 -2.14
CA PHE A 93 -16.59 -0.29 -1.06
C PHE A 93 -17.26 1.06 -1.33
N ARG A 94 -17.18 1.57 -2.58
CA ARG A 94 -17.66 2.90 -2.95
C ARG A 94 -19.07 2.91 -3.57
N GLY A 95 -19.51 1.80 -4.14
CA GLY A 95 -20.76 1.70 -4.89
C GLY A 95 -20.71 2.33 -6.28
N GLU A 96 -19.51 2.69 -6.76
CA GLU A 96 -19.29 3.35 -8.05
C GLU A 96 -18.18 2.62 -8.83
N PRO A 97 -18.33 2.43 -10.15
CA PRO A 97 -17.27 1.82 -10.95
C PRO A 97 -16.02 2.71 -10.99
N LEU A 98 -14.85 2.10 -10.74
CA LEU A 98 -13.58 2.81 -10.76
C LEU A 98 -13.13 3.12 -12.20
N CYS A 99 -13.29 2.16 -13.11
CA CYS A 99 -12.86 2.27 -14.50
C CYS A 99 -13.48 1.14 -15.35
N ASN A 100 -13.25 1.21 -16.68
CA ASN A 100 -13.63 0.15 -17.62
C ASN A 100 -12.47 -0.74 -18.03
N GLY A 101 -11.26 -0.42 -17.62
CA GLY A 101 -10.06 -1.18 -17.90
C GLY A 101 -8.83 -0.51 -17.32
N PHE A 102 -7.68 -1.10 -17.55
CA PHE A 102 -6.40 -0.57 -17.08
C PHE A 102 -5.27 -0.98 -18.01
N GLU A 103 -4.21 -0.18 -17.98
CA GLU A 103 -2.93 -0.48 -18.65
C GLU A 103 -1.77 -0.24 -17.71
N ILE A 104 -0.72 -1.05 -17.83
CA ILE A 104 0.54 -0.81 -17.14
C ILE A 104 1.36 0.18 -17.95
N ILE A 105 1.73 1.32 -17.34
CA ILE A 105 2.52 2.37 -17.98
C ILE A 105 4.00 2.01 -17.95
N THR A 106 4.48 1.68 -16.75
CA THR A 106 5.88 1.38 -16.48
C THR A 106 6.01 0.24 -15.48
N THR A 107 7.08 -0.56 -15.60
CA THR A 107 7.46 -1.58 -14.62
C THR A 107 8.97 -1.64 -14.47
N TRP A 108 9.42 -1.89 -13.25
CA TRP A 108 10.85 -2.01 -12.94
C TRP A 108 11.10 -2.93 -11.75
N VAL A 109 12.32 -3.44 -11.64
CA VAL A 109 12.81 -4.17 -10.48
C VAL A 109 13.80 -3.31 -9.71
N ASN A 110 13.61 -3.26 -8.38
CA ASN A 110 14.51 -2.64 -7.42
C ASN A 110 15.30 -3.75 -6.69
N ARG A 111 16.62 -3.63 -6.66
CA ARG A 111 17.51 -4.51 -5.91
C ARG A 111 18.25 -3.68 -4.86
N GLN A 112 17.59 -3.48 -3.73
CA GLN A 112 18.07 -2.64 -2.63
C GLN A 112 19.09 -3.41 -1.80
N LYS A 113 20.29 -2.85 -1.68
CA LYS A 113 21.36 -3.30 -0.78
C LYS A 113 21.37 -2.48 0.51
N LYS A 114 22.23 -2.85 1.45
CA LYS A 114 22.45 -2.09 2.68
C LYS A 114 22.84 -0.64 2.37
N ASN A 115 22.36 0.30 3.21
CA ASN A 115 22.54 1.75 3.10
C ASN A 115 21.80 2.42 1.93
N GLU A 116 21.17 1.66 1.05
CA GLU A 116 20.30 2.18 0.00
C GLU A 116 18.88 2.38 0.50
N PHE A 117 18.14 3.31 -0.09
CA PHE A 117 16.80 3.66 0.36
C PHE A 117 15.97 4.28 -0.76
N ASN A 118 14.66 4.27 -0.57
CA ASN A 118 13.72 5.06 -1.36
C ASN A 118 13.22 6.21 -0.49
N PRO A 119 13.50 7.49 -0.83
CA PRO A 119 12.99 8.64 -0.10
C PRO A 119 11.47 8.75 -0.23
N PRO A 120 10.79 9.59 0.57
CA PRO A 120 9.39 9.91 0.36
C PRO A 120 9.13 10.41 -1.05
N HIS A 121 8.25 9.72 -1.78
CA HIS A 121 7.91 10.02 -3.18
C HIS A 121 6.49 9.56 -3.53
N THR A 122 6.02 9.98 -4.68
CA THR A 122 4.77 9.57 -5.33
C THR A 122 5.08 9.14 -6.77
N HIS A 123 4.11 8.58 -7.45
CA HIS A 123 4.23 8.14 -8.84
C HIS A 123 3.23 8.83 -9.75
N ASP A 124 3.52 8.79 -11.04
CA ASP A 124 2.57 9.10 -12.09
C ASP A 124 1.57 7.97 -12.29
N GLY A 125 0.45 8.27 -12.93
CA GLY A 125 -0.65 7.31 -13.15
C GLY A 125 -1.74 7.40 -12.09
N HIS A 126 -2.63 6.43 -12.06
CA HIS A 126 -3.75 6.37 -11.11
C HIS A 126 -3.46 5.43 -9.94
N LEU A 127 -2.85 4.28 -10.23
CA LEU A 127 -2.44 3.29 -9.24
C LEU A 127 -0.95 2.96 -9.41
N SER A 128 -0.36 2.51 -8.32
CA SER A 128 0.95 1.88 -8.30
C SER A 128 0.85 0.52 -7.60
N PHE A 129 1.81 -0.34 -7.88
CA PHE A 129 1.96 -1.60 -7.18
C PHE A 129 3.41 -1.84 -6.79
N VAL A 130 3.60 -2.67 -5.76
CA VAL A 130 4.90 -3.22 -5.36
C VAL A 130 4.73 -4.67 -4.94
N ILE A 131 5.61 -5.54 -5.46
CA ILE A 131 5.67 -6.97 -5.19
C ILE A 131 7.03 -7.27 -4.58
N TYR A 132 7.09 -8.08 -3.51
CA TYR A 132 8.34 -8.48 -2.89
C TYR A 132 8.69 -9.91 -3.28
N THR A 133 9.80 -10.07 -4.01
CA THR A 133 10.24 -11.38 -4.49
C THR A 133 11.39 -11.94 -3.67
N GLU A 134 12.16 -11.09 -2.96
CA GLU A 134 13.25 -11.52 -2.11
C GLU A 134 13.42 -10.59 -0.91
N ILE A 135 13.61 -11.19 0.25
CA ILE A 135 13.91 -10.48 1.51
C ILE A 135 15.17 -11.14 2.08
N PRO A 136 16.26 -10.38 2.32
CA PRO A 136 17.51 -10.96 2.78
C PRO A 136 17.38 -11.52 4.20
N GLU A 137 18.05 -12.63 4.43
CA GLU A 137 18.10 -13.24 5.75
C GLU A 137 18.69 -12.26 6.78
N GLY A 138 18.06 -12.18 7.95
CA GLY A 138 18.49 -11.26 9.00
C GLY A 138 17.80 -9.87 8.96
N LEU A 139 17.21 -9.44 7.85
CA LEU A 139 16.57 -8.12 7.77
C LEU A 139 15.42 -7.96 8.77
N HIS A 140 14.62 -9.01 8.98
CA HIS A 140 13.58 -8.98 10.00
C HIS A 140 14.16 -8.76 11.40
N LYS A 141 15.26 -9.45 11.72
CA LYS A 141 15.96 -9.27 13.01
C LYS A 141 16.46 -7.84 13.16
N GLU A 142 17.09 -7.28 12.13
CA GLU A 142 17.55 -5.89 12.14
C GLU A 142 16.38 -4.92 12.36
N CYS A 143 15.26 -5.15 11.69
CA CYS A 143 14.05 -4.34 11.83
C CYS A 143 13.51 -4.35 13.27
N VAL A 144 13.29 -5.52 13.88
CA VAL A 144 12.68 -5.64 15.21
C VAL A 144 13.62 -5.27 16.36
N THR A 145 14.93 -5.30 16.14
CA THR A 145 15.92 -4.86 17.16
C THR A 145 16.29 -3.38 17.04
N SER A 146 15.74 -2.67 16.08
CA SER A 146 15.94 -1.22 15.95
C SER A 146 15.43 -0.50 17.19
N VAL A 147 16.25 0.38 17.75
CA VAL A 147 15.88 1.16 18.94
C VAL A 147 15.13 2.45 18.62
N SER A 148 14.82 2.68 17.34
CA SER A 148 14.07 3.85 16.89
C SER A 148 12.57 3.68 17.13
N ASN A 149 11.86 4.78 17.39
CA ASN A 149 10.40 4.83 17.40
C ASN A 149 9.79 5.04 16.00
N SER A 150 10.63 5.17 14.97
CA SER A 150 10.20 5.19 13.56
C SER A 150 10.06 3.77 13.02
N PRO A 151 9.40 3.59 11.87
CA PRO A 151 9.37 2.31 11.19
C PRO A 151 10.76 1.74 10.99
N GLY A 152 10.89 0.42 11.17
CA GLY A 152 12.18 -0.25 11.12
C GLY A 152 12.78 -0.32 9.71
N PRO A 153 14.09 -0.66 9.64
CA PRO A 153 14.79 -0.90 8.38
C PRO A 153 14.04 -1.88 7.45
N GLY A 154 14.01 -1.58 6.17
CA GLY A 154 13.37 -2.40 5.14
C GLY A 154 11.84 -2.33 5.07
N CYS A 155 11.18 -1.67 6.03
CA CYS A 155 9.74 -1.44 5.98
C CYS A 155 9.36 -0.49 4.83
N ILE A 156 8.24 -0.81 4.15
CA ILE A 156 7.54 0.20 3.35
C ILE A 156 6.61 0.98 4.28
N THR A 157 6.58 2.29 4.12
CA THR A 157 5.68 3.17 4.87
C THR A 157 4.87 4.01 3.90
N PHE A 158 3.55 3.98 4.07
CA PHE A 158 2.60 4.84 3.37
C PHE A 158 2.19 5.99 4.30
N ASP A 159 2.06 7.19 3.75
CA ASP A 159 1.64 8.37 4.50
C ASP A 159 0.39 9.00 3.88
N PHE A 160 -0.68 9.06 4.65
CA PHE A 160 -1.88 9.79 4.29
C PHE A 160 -1.86 11.15 4.99
N ASN A 161 -1.10 12.07 4.43
CA ASN A 161 -0.85 13.39 5.01
C ASN A 161 -2.10 14.27 5.00
N LEU A 162 -2.87 14.17 6.05
CA LEU A 162 -3.78 15.23 6.46
C LEU A 162 -3.00 16.12 7.42
N SER A 163 -2.59 17.29 6.97
CA SER A 163 -1.83 18.28 7.75
C SER A 163 -2.38 18.43 9.19
N GLY A 164 -1.71 17.81 10.14
CA GLY A 164 -2.04 17.89 11.56
C GLY A 164 -1.14 17.02 12.42
N ASN A 165 -0.50 17.64 13.42
CA ASN A 165 0.44 16.99 14.32
C ASN A 165 -0.21 16.11 15.41
N ASN A 166 -1.50 15.77 15.29
CA ASN A 166 -2.23 15.02 16.31
C ASN A 166 -2.40 13.57 15.91
N VAL A 167 -1.34 12.80 16.04
CA VAL A 167 -1.43 11.33 15.98
C VAL A 167 -2.08 10.84 17.26
N ASN A 168 -3.32 10.38 17.18
CA ASN A 168 -3.97 9.65 18.28
C ASN A 168 -4.40 8.27 17.77
N LYS A 169 -4.81 7.39 18.69
CA LYS A 169 -5.20 6.02 18.32
C LYS A 169 -6.42 5.92 17.38
N PHE A 170 -7.15 7.01 17.18
CA PHE A 170 -8.32 7.06 16.29
C PHE A 170 -7.99 7.61 14.90
N PHE A 171 -6.77 8.12 14.72
CA PHE A 171 -6.32 8.66 13.45
C PHE A 171 -4.87 8.23 13.19
N LEU A 172 -4.70 7.24 12.32
CA LEU A 172 -3.41 6.76 11.88
C LEU A 172 -3.07 7.43 10.54
N GLN A 173 -2.09 8.30 10.56
CA GLN A 173 -1.62 9.01 9.38
C GLN A 173 -0.72 8.12 8.52
N THR A 174 0.07 7.27 9.15
CA THR A 174 1.02 6.39 8.48
C THR A 174 0.67 4.92 8.69
N HIS A 175 0.91 4.12 7.67
CA HIS A 175 0.89 2.66 7.75
C HIS A 175 2.24 2.12 7.33
N SER A 176 2.91 1.40 8.23
CA SER A 176 4.20 0.78 7.96
C SER A 176 4.09 -0.74 8.00
N HIS A 177 4.70 -1.39 7.02
CA HIS A 177 4.67 -2.83 6.87
C HIS A 177 6.07 -3.37 6.61
N PHE A 178 6.49 -4.39 7.37
CA PHE A 178 7.67 -5.18 7.05
C PHE A 178 7.27 -6.26 6.03
N PRO A 179 7.80 -6.22 4.80
CA PRO A 179 7.32 -7.08 3.75
C PRO A 179 7.80 -8.53 3.93
N ALA A 180 6.94 -9.47 3.51
CA ALA A 180 7.28 -10.86 3.29
C ALA A 180 7.41 -11.15 1.78
N VAL A 181 8.12 -12.21 1.44
CA VAL A 181 8.16 -12.70 0.06
C VAL A 181 6.75 -13.11 -0.37
N GLY A 182 6.30 -12.60 -1.50
CA GLY A 182 4.95 -12.79 -2.03
C GLY A 182 3.97 -11.67 -1.68
N ASP A 183 4.32 -10.73 -0.80
CA ASP A 183 3.47 -9.56 -0.57
C ASP A 183 3.35 -8.72 -1.85
N LEU A 184 2.12 -8.36 -2.19
CA LEU A 184 1.77 -7.43 -3.24
C LEU A 184 0.90 -6.32 -2.67
N PHE A 185 1.32 -5.08 -2.77
CA PHE A 185 0.48 -3.90 -2.50
C PHE A 185 0.03 -3.26 -3.80
N ILE A 186 -1.25 -2.88 -3.86
CA ILE A 186 -1.83 -2.03 -4.90
C ILE A 186 -2.42 -0.81 -4.19
N PHE A 187 -2.05 0.40 -4.64
CA PHE A 187 -2.39 1.64 -3.95
C PHE A 187 -2.48 2.83 -4.92
N PRO A 188 -3.14 3.95 -4.53
CA PRO A 188 -3.17 5.16 -5.34
C PRO A 188 -1.78 5.70 -5.62
N ALA A 189 -1.44 5.99 -6.88
CA ALA A 189 -0.11 6.44 -7.29
C ALA A 189 0.35 7.72 -6.58
N GLY A 190 -0.59 8.63 -6.26
CA GLY A 190 -0.32 9.85 -5.52
C GLY A 190 -0.15 9.67 -4.00
N LEU A 191 -0.24 8.44 -3.46
CA LEU A 191 -0.02 8.18 -2.03
C LEU A 191 1.47 8.21 -1.71
N PRO A 192 1.97 9.17 -0.90
CA PRO A 192 3.36 9.24 -0.51
C PRO A 192 3.80 7.97 0.21
N HIS A 193 4.96 7.46 -0.15
CA HIS A 193 5.54 6.29 0.50
C HIS A 193 7.05 6.30 0.40
N TRP A 194 7.71 5.52 1.26
CA TRP A 194 9.18 5.42 1.33
C TRP A 194 9.63 4.09 1.92
N VAL A 195 10.93 3.82 1.79
CA VAL A 195 11.58 2.66 2.40
C VAL A 195 12.86 3.12 3.07
N TYR A 196 12.98 2.84 4.37
CA TYR A 196 14.21 3.12 5.11
C TYR A 196 15.34 2.15 4.74
N PRO A 197 16.60 2.62 4.81
CA PRO A 197 17.76 1.76 4.60
C PRO A 197 17.90 0.73 5.73
N PHE A 198 18.43 -0.41 5.41
CA PHE A 198 19.02 -1.34 6.37
C PHE A 198 20.55 -1.22 6.34
N LYS A 199 21.24 -1.60 7.42
CA LYS A 199 22.65 -1.27 7.62
C LYS A 199 23.55 -2.47 7.84
N THR A 200 23.04 -3.50 8.50
CA THR A 200 23.83 -4.63 9.00
C THR A 200 23.57 -5.92 8.21
N THR A 201 22.42 -6.00 7.56
CA THR A 201 22.03 -7.18 6.79
C THR A 201 22.71 -7.17 5.43
N GLU A 202 23.31 -8.29 5.05
CA GLU A 202 23.87 -8.51 3.71
C GLU A 202 22.79 -9.09 2.78
N GLY A 203 23.02 -8.97 1.47
CA GLY A 203 22.08 -9.41 0.44
C GLY A 203 21.21 -8.30 -0.09
N GLU A 204 20.23 -8.66 -0.90
CA GLU A 204 19.35 -7.72 -1.58
C GLU A 204 17.89 -7.92 -1.15
N ARG A 205 17.19 -6.82 -0.90
CA ARG A 205 15.74 -6.78 -0.85
C ARG A 205 15.24 -6.47 -2.25
N VAL A 206 14.59 -7.46 -2.88
CA VAL A 206 14.15 -7.34 -4.27
C VAL A 206 12.66 -7.09 -4.32
N SER A 207 12.28 -6.01 -5.00
CA SER A 207 10.89 -5.69 -5.28
C SER A 207 10.67 -5.33 -6.75
N ILE A 208 9.49 -5.68 -7.25
CA ILE A 208 9.02 -5.30 -8.59
C ILE A 208 7.90 -4.30 -8.40
N SER A 209 8.01 -3.16 -9.06
CA SER A 209 7.06 -2.06 -8.96
C SER A 209 6.60 -1.62 -10.34
N GLY A 210 5.51 -0.87 -10.38
CA GLY A 210 5.03 -0.26 -11.61
C GLY A 210 3.84 0.65 -11.40
N ASN A 211 3.50 1.37 -12.47
CA ASN A 211 2.45 2.36 -12.50
C ASN A 211 1.36 1.95 -13.50
N ILE A 212 0.13 2.30 -13.18
CA ILE A 212 -1.06 1.86 -13.88
C ILE A 212 -1.93 3.06 -14.20
N HIS A 213 -2.39 3.13 -15.46
CA HIS A 213 -3.50 3.99 -15.85
C HIS A 213 -4.81 3.20 -15.83
N LEU A 214 -5.83 3.81 -15.23
CA LEU A 214 -7.20 3.35 -15.34
C LEU A 214 -7.82 3.97 -16.60
N ILE A 215 -8.47 3.15 -17.40
CA ILE A 215 -9.11 3.58 -18.64
C ILE A 215 -10.56 3.92 -18.29
N ASP A 216 -10.88 5.21 -18.33
CA ASP A 216 -12.26 5.67 -18.19
C ASP A 216 -13.08 5.22 -19.40
N GLY A 217 -14.26 4.67 -19.14
CA GLY A 217 -15.23 4.47 -20.19
C GLY A 217 -15.71 5.78 -20.77
N ASP A 218 -16.27 5.68 -21.96
CA ASP A 218 -16.87 6.82 -22.68
C ASP A 218 -17.81 7.60 -21.72
N LYS A 219 -17.42 8.84 -21.39
CA LYS A 219 -18.16 9.75 -20.47
C LYS A 219 -19.56 10.12 -20.97
N THR A 220 -20.03 9.51 -22.07
CA THR A 220 -21.36 9.75 -22.64
C THR A 220 -22.47 9.03 -21.89
N LEU A 221 -22.16 8.07 -21.02
CA LEU A 221 -23.13 7.41 -20.17
C LEU A 221 -23.23 8.15 -18.82
N LYS A 222 -23.89 9.30 -18.81
CA LYS A 222 -24.40 9.86 -17.55
C LYS A 222 -25.34 8.84 -16.92
N PRO A 223 -25.20 8.50 -15.61
CA PRO A 223 -26.20 7.70 -14.94
C PRO A 223 -27.54 8.41 -15.11
N LYS A 224 -28.55 7.69 -15.60
CA LYS A 224 -29.92 8.18 -15.58
C LYS A 224 -30.26 8.41 -14.12
N ASN A 225 -30.43 9.68 -13.74
CA ASN A 225 -31.10 10.03 -12.50
C ASN A 225 -32.49 9.43 -12.56
N ASP A 226 -32.66 8.25 -11.97
CA ASP A 226 -33.98 7.81 -11.56
C ASP A 226 -34.41 8.67 -10.37
N SER A 227 -34.89 9.87 -10.70
CA SER A 227 -35.74 10.65 -9.83
C SER A 227 -37.01 9.83 -9.59
N LYS A 228 -37.02 9.03 -8.55
CA LYS A 228 -38.28 8.56 -7.96
C LYS A 228 -38.72 9.59 -6.95
N GLU A 229 -39.57 10.52 -7.47
CA GLU A 229 -40.60 11.11 -6.68
C GLU A 229 -41.46 9.98 -6.07
N LYS A 230 -41.54 9.96 -4.76
CA LYS A 230 -42.74 9.91 -3.93
C LYS A 230 -42.35 9.78 -2.48
#